data_47c6b25ea58b833825b292649aa0f0cb
#
_entry.id   47c6b25ea58b833825b292649aa0f0cb
#
_cell.length_a   1.000
_cell.length_b   1.000
_cell.length_c   1.000
_cell.angle_alpha   90.00
_cell.angle_beta   90.00
_cell.angle_gamma   90.00
#
_symmetry.space_group_name_H-M   'P 1'
#
loop_
_entity.id
_entity.type
_entity.pdbx_description
1 polymer ?
#
loop_
_entity_poly.entity_id
_entity_poly.type
_entity_poly.pdbx_seq_one_letter_code
_entity_poly.pdbx_strand_id
1 'polypeptide(L)'
;MLIRSISGIRGLVNEDLGEKTIIKYAHALHDYLQDGVIYVGRDSRPSGEEIVEIMINELIKLGRTIMYCGIVPTPTIQYMVHTTEAIGGVIITASHNPIEWNGIKLSLIHI
;
A
#
# COMPACT_ATOMS: atom_id res chain seq x y z
N MET A 1 2.27 -18.63 -0.24
CA MET A 1 2.06 -18.37 1.20
C MET A 1 1.95 -16.87 1.45
N LEU A 2 0.93 -16.45 2.17
CA LEU A 2 0.77 -15.06 2.56
C LEU A 2 1.54 -14.76 3.84
N ILE A 3 2.41 -13.76 3.80
CA ILE A 3 3.16 -13.31 4.97
C ILE A 3 2.52 -12.02 5.47
N ARG A 4 2.13 -11.99 6.73
CA ARG A 4 1.51 -10.84 7.38
C ARG A 4 2.38 -10.30 8.49
N SER A 5 2.35 -9.00 8.67
CA SER A 5 2.98 -8.32 9.80
C SER A 5 2.18 -7.05 10.12
N ILE A 6 2.52 -6.40 11.24
CA ILE A 6 1.89 -5.13 11.63
C ILE A 6 2.08 -4.07 10.53
N SER A 7 3.22 -4.10 9.84
CA SER A 7 3.57 -3.11 8.81
C SER A 7 3.04 -3.43 7.42
N GLY A 8 2.37 -4.59 7.21
CA GLY A 8 1.83 -4.89 5.90
C GLY A 8 1.65 -6.38 5.62
N ILE A 9 1.44 -6.68 4.35
CA ILE A 9 1.29 -8.05 3.84
C ILE A 9 2.15 -8.22 2.60
N ARG A 10 2.56 -9.45 2.31
CA ARG A 10 3.21 -9.81 1.05
C ARG A 10 2.96 -11.29 0.75
N GLY A 11 2.96 -11.61 -0.53
CA GLY A 11 2.69 -12.97 -0.99
C GLY A 11 2.92 -13.11 -2.49
N LEU A 12 2.64 -14.30 -3.00
CA LEU A 12 2.72 -14.58 -4.43
C LEU A 12 1.56 -13.89 -5.16
N VAL A 13 1.90 -13.20 -6.25
CA VAL A 13 0.91 -12.50 -7.07
C VAL A 13 -0.06 -13.51 -7.68
N ASN A 14 -1.35 -13.17 -7.68
CA ASN A 14 -2.45 -13.98 -8.21
C ASN A 14 -2.72 -15.29 -7.44
N GLU A 15 -1.99 -15.56 -6.38
CA GLU A 15 -2.29 -16.67 -5.47
C GLU A 15 -2.69 -16.10 -4.11
N ASP A 16 -1.69 -15.69 -3.32
CA ASP A 16 -1.91 -15.16 -1.97
C ASP A 16 -2.39 -13.71 -2.01
N LEU A 17 -1.86 -12.93 -2.96
CA LEU A 17 -2.10 -11.49 -3.08
C LEU A 17 -2.99 -11.22 -4.29
N GLY A 18 -4.20 -11.78 -4.27
CA GLY A 18 -5.20 -11.53 -5.30
C GLY A 18 -6.10 -10.35 -4.97
N GLU A 19 -7.06 -10.09 -5.85
CA GLU A 19 -7.97 -8.94 -5.73
C GLU A 19 -8.71 -8.92 -4.39
N LYS A 20 -9.24 -10.08 -3.96
CA LYS A 20 -9.98 -10.17 -2.70
C LYS A 20 -9.12 -9.79 -1.49
N THR A 21 -7.87 -10.24 -1.48
CA THR A 21 -6.93 -9.92 -0.39
C THR A 21 -6.61 -8.44 -0.36
N ILE A 22 -6.40 -7.84 -1.53
CA ILE A 22 -6.10 -6.41 -1.65
C ILE A 22 -7.29 -5.58 -1.16
N ILE A 23 -8.50 -5.95 -1.56
CA ILE A 23 -9.72 -5.25 -1.13
C ILE A 23 -9.91 -5.36 0.38
N LYS A 24 -9.70 -6.55 0.95
CA LYS A 24 -9.77 -6.73 2.41
C LYS A 24 -8.76 -5.85 3.14
N TYR A 25 -7.55 -5.77 2.60
CA TYR A 25 -6.52 -4.94 3.20
C TYR A 25 -6.89 -3.45 3.12
N ALA A 26 -7.44 -3.01 1.99
CA ALA A 26 -7.90 -1.63 1.84
C ALA A 26 -8.97 -1.27 2.87
N HIS A 27 -9.93 -2.16 3.10
CA HIS A 27 -10.97 -1.95 4.14
C HIS A 27 -10.36 -1.91 5.54
N ALA A 28 -9.46 -2.84 5.85
CA ALA A 28 -8.78 -2.85 7.15
C ALA A 28 -7.96 -1.59 7.37
N LEU A 29 -7.27 -1.13 6.34
CA LEU A 29 -6.49 0.10 6.37
C LEU A 29 -7.39 1.32 6.62
N HIS A 30 -8.52 1.38 5.90
CA HIS A 30 -9.50 2.45 6.08
C HIS A 30 -10.05 2.49 7.51
N ASP A 31 -10.36 1.33 8.08
CA ASP A 31 -10.89 1.25 9.44
C ASP A 31 -9.84 1.59 10.50
N TYR A 32 -8.58 1.29 10.21
CA TYR A 32 -7.47 1.54 11.14
C TYR A 32 -7.04 3.01 11.17
N LEU A 33 -7.00 3.66 10.00
CA LEU A 33 -6.51 5.04 9.89
C LEU A 33 -7.61 6.04 10.19
N GLN A 34 -7.22 7.15 10.83
CA GLN A 34 -8.08 8.32 10.99
C GLN A 34 -8.31 8.98 9.63
N ASP A 35 -9.18 9.99 9.58
CA ASP A 35 -9.42 10.75 8.37
C ASP A 35 -8.16 11.51 7.95
N GLY A 36 -7.94 11.59 6.65
CA GLY A 36 -6.79 12.31 6.10
C GLY A 36 -6.33 11.72 4.78
N VAL A 37 -5.35 12.38 4.19
CA VAL A 37 -4.76 11.99 2.90
C VAL A 37 -3.82 10.80 3.09
N ILE A 38 -3.88 9.85 2.16
CA ILE A 38 -2.98 8.70 2.09
C ILE A 38 -2.09 8.85 0.86
N TYR A 39 -0.78 8.80 1.05
CA TYR A 39 0.18 8.72 -0.05
C TYR A 39 0.37 7.27 -0.46
N VAL A 40 0.42 7.02 -1.76
CA VAL A 40 0.61 5.67 -2.31
C VAL A 40 1.74 5.72 -3.33
N GLY A 41 2.67 4.78 -3.21
CA GLY A 41 3.73 4.58 -4.17
C GLY A 41 3.97 3.10 -4.42
N ARG A 42 4.83 2.79 -5.37
CA ARG A 42 5.20 1.40 -5.67
C ARG A 42 6.64 1.31 -6.15
N ASP A 43 7.19 0.10 -6.09
CA ASP A 43 8.44 -0.19 -6.77
C ASP A 43 8.16 -0.51 -8.25
N SER A 44 9.19 -0.90 -8.99
CA SER A 44 9.09 -1.14 -10.44
C SER A 44 8.53 -2.51 -10.82
N ARG A 45 8.10 -3.34 -9.86
CA ARG A 45 7.54 -4.67 -10.18
C ARG A 45 6.34 -4.55 -11.09
N PRO A 46 6.27 -5.34 -12.18
CA PRO A 46 5.15 -5.25 -13.13
C PRO A 46 3.77 -5.43 -12.49
N SER A 47 3.66 -6.30 -11.49
CA SER A 47 2.40 -6.55 -10.79
C SER A 47 1.93 -5.35 -9.95
N GLY A 48 2.80 -4.41 -9.65
CA GLY A 48 2.48 -3.28 -8.77
C GLY A 48 1.41 -2.37 -9.34
N GLU A 49 1.37 -2.19 -10.66
CA GLU A 49 0.39 -1.31 -11.30
C GLU A 49 -1.05 -1.77 -11.04
N GLU A 50 -1.33 -3.06 -11.24
CA GLU A 50 -2.65 -3.62 -10.99
C GLU A 50 -3.02 -3.57 -9.51
N ILE A 51 -2.08 -3.90 -8.63
CA ILE A 51 -2.32 -3.88 -7.19
C ILE A 51 -2.63 -2.45 -6.72
N VAL A 52 -1.88 -1.47 -7.20
CA VAL A 52 -2.13 -0.06 -6.90
C VAL A 52 -3.52 0.36 -7.36
N GLU A 53 -3.90 -0.03 -8.57
CA GLU A 53 -5.21 0.33 -9.12
C GLU A 53 -6.35 -0.21 -8.27
N ILE A 54 -6.29 -1.49 -7.89
CA ILE A 54 -7.30 -2.11 -7.03
C ILE A 54 -7.36 -1.39 -5.68
N MET A 55 -6.21 -1.16 -5.07
CA MET A 55 -6.11 -0.51 -3.76
C MET A 55 -6.68 0.89 -3.78
N ILE A 56 -6.25 1.71 -4.73
CA ILE A 56 -6.68 3.11 -4.82
C ILE A 56 -8.17 3.20 -5.11
N ASN A 57 -8.68 2.41 -6.06
CA ASN A 57 -10.09 2.42 -6.40
C ASN A 57 -10.96 2.08 -5.19
N GLU A 58 -10.56 1.09 -4.41
CA GLU A 58 -11.32 0.70 -3.21
C GLU A 58 -11.26 1.78 -2.13
N LEU A 59 -10.11 2.37 -1.89
CA LEU A 59 -9.96 3.44 -0.90
C LEU A 59 -10.76 4.69 -1.29
N ILE A 60 -10.82 5.02 -2.58
CA ILE A 60 -11.64 6.14 -3.07
C ILE A 60 -13.12 5.87 -2.85
N LYS A 61 -13.58 4.64 -3.10
CA LYS A 61 -14.97 4.25 -2.82
C LYS A 61 -15.32 4.42 -1.34
N LEU A 62 -14.35 4.20 -0.46
CA LEU A 62 -14.51 4.37 0.99
C LEU A 62 -14.39 5.84 1.43
N GLY A 63 -14.22 6.77 0.50
CA GLY A 63 -14.17 8.20 0.80
C GLY A 63 -12.78 8.76 1.06
N ARG A 64 -11.72 8.00 0.78
CA ARG A 64 -10.35 8.45 1.00
C ARG A 64 -9.85 9.36 -0.12
N THR A 65 -9.05 10.35 0.24
CA THR A 65 -8.27 11.15 -0.70
C THR A 65 -6.88 10.53 -0.82
N ILE A 66 -6.48 10.23 -2.06
CA ILE A 66 -5.24 9.53 -2.35
C ILE A 66 -4.31 10.42 -3.15
N MET A 67 -3.04 10.48 -2.74
CA MET A 67 -1.96 11.12 -3.50
C MET A 67 -1.06 10.01 -4.03
N TYR A 68 -1.18 9.70 -5.32
CA TYR A 68 -0.37 8.66 -5.94
C TYR A 68 0.95 9.24 -6.46
N CYS A 69 2.06 8.68 -5.99
CA CYS A 69 3.41 9.15 -6.31
C CYS A 69 4.10 8.37 -7.43
N GLY A 70 3.46 7.30 -7.93
CA GLY A 70 4.07 6.48 -8.97
C GLY A 70 5.17 5.56 -8.44
N ILE A 71 6.16 5.31 -9.27
CA ILE A 71 7.31 4.47 -8.91
C ILE A 71 8.29 5.34 -8.12
N VAL A 72 8.43 5.05 -6.84
CA VAL A 72 9.31 5.79 -5.93
C VAL A 72 9.96 4.83 -4.94
N PRO A 73 11.13 5.16 -4.39
CA PRO A 73 11.72 4.37 -3.30
C PRO A 73 10.86 4.46 -2.05
N THR A 74 10.88 3.41 -1.24
CA THR A 74 10.17 3.37 0.05
C THR A 74 10.44 4.60 0.93
N PRO A 75 11.71 5.07 1.09
CA PRO A 75 11.98 6.26 1.89
C PRO A 75 11.25 7.52 1.43
N THR A 76 10.95 7.63 0.13
CA THR A 76 10.22 8.79 -0.39
C THR A 76 8.83 8.89 0.22
N ILE A 77 8.10 7.78 0.28
CA ILE A 77 6.76 7.76 0.90
C ILE A 77 6.86 8.04 2.40
N GLN A 78 7.83 7.45 3.08
CA GLN A 78 8.07 7.73 4.50
C GLN A 78 8.31 9.22 4.75
N TYR A 79 9.14 9.84 3.90
CA TYR A 79 9.42 11.27 3.99
C TYR A 79 8.16 12.11 3.78
N MET A 80 7.35 11.78 2.77
CA MET A 80 6.11 12.51 2.49
C MET A 80 5.11 12.40 3.63
N VAL A 81 5.01 11.24 4.27
CA VAL A 81 4.13 11.06 5.43
C VAL A 81 4.59 11.91 6.61
N HIS A 82 5.91 12.01 6.84
CA HIS A 82 6.46 12.79 7.96
C HIS A 82 6.44 14.30 7.72
N THR A 83 6.47 14.76 6.47
CA THR A 83 6.62 16.18 6.14
C THR A 83 5.35 16.86 5.66
N THR A 84 4.26 16.11 5.51
CA THR A 84 2.96 16.63 5.07
C THR A 84 1.90 16.33 6.13
N GLU A 85 0.65 16.72 5.83
CA GLU A 85 -0.50 16.42 6.71
C GLU A 85 -1.12 15.06 6.41
N ALA A 86 -0.41 14.19 5.68
CA ALA A 86 -0.92 12.85 5.38
C ALA A 86 -1.08 12.01 6.66
N ILE A 87 -2.15 11.22 6.70
CA ILE A 87 -2.42 10.32 7.83
C ILE A 87 -1.59 9.02 7.73
N GLY A 88 -1.13 8.68 6.55
CA GLY A 88 -0.33 7.49 6.33
C GLY A 88 0.14 7.36 4.90
N GLY A 89 0.97 6.38 4.66
CA GLY A 89 1.48 6.04 3.34
C GLY A 89 1.44 4.55 3.09
N VAL A 90 1.25 4.17 1.84
CA VAL A 90 1.20 2.78 1.41
C VAL A 90 2.20 2.61 0.28
N ILE A 91 3.01 1.56 0.35
CA ILE A 91 3.98 1.24 -0.68
C ILE A 91 3.73 -0.18 -1.15
N ILE A 92 3.59 -0.34 -2.46
CA ILE A 92 3.43 -1.66 -3.06
C ILE A 92 4.81 -2.18 -3.42
N THR A 93 5.31 -3.09 -2.58
CA THR A 93 6.65 -3.67 -2.73
C THR A 93 6.74 -4.97 -1.94
N ALA A 94 7.58 -5.88 -2.38
CA ALA A 94 7.98 -7.05 -1.61
C ALA A 94 9.46 -7.03 -1.26
N SER A 95 10.09 -5.85 -1.35
CA SER A 95 11.50 -5.63 -1.02
C SER A 95 12.43 -6.58 -1.76
N HIS A 96 13.07 -7.53 -1.07
CA HIS A 96 14.05 -8.46 -1.64
C HIS A 96 13.45 -9.76 -2.15
N ASN A 97 12.14 -9.96 -2.06
CA ASN A 97 11.52 -11.17 -2.55
C ASN A 97 11.58 -11.26 -4.10
N PRO A 98 11.54 -12.49 -4.67
CA PRO A 98 11.50 -12.64 -6.13
C PRO A 98 10.35 -11.90 -6.80
N ILE A 99 10.44 -11.71 -8.11
CA ILE A 99 9.48 -10.87 -8.86
C ILE A 99 8.04 -11.41 -8.82
N GLU A 100 7.86 -12.70 -8.59
CA GLU A 100 6.54 -13.33 -8.42
C GLU A 100 5.83 -12.88 -7.14
N TRP A 101 6.57 -12.28 -6.24
CA TRP A 101 6.05 -11.72 -5.00
C TRP A 101 5.73 -10.24 -5.17
N ASN A 102 4.76 -9.79 -4.44
CA ASN A 102 4.54 -8.38 -4.19
C ASN A 102 3.92 -8.22 -2.80
N GLY A 103 3.67 -7.01 -2.40
CA GLY A 103 3.11 -6.76 -1.09
C GLY A 103 2.65 -5.32 -0.92
N ILE A 104 2.05 -5.09 0.23
CA ILE A 104 1.55 -3.78 0.64
C ILE A 104 2.20 -3.46 1.98
N LYS A 105 2.94 -2.38 2.03
CA LYS A 105 3.63 -1.94 3.23
C LYS A 105 3.06 -0.61 3.70
N LEU A 106 2.76 -0.54 4.99
CA LEU A 106 2.18 0.65 5.61
C LEU A 106 3.26 1.49 6.30
N SER A 107 3.21 2.80 6.06
CA SER A 107 4.02 3.78 6.78
C SER A 107 3.09 4.71 7.55
N LEU A 108 3.31 4.85 8.84
CA LEU A 108 2.52 5.68 9.73
C LEU A 108 3.36 6.81 10.30
N ILE A 109 2.68 7.90 10.68
CA ILE A 109 3.29 8.93 11.50
C ILE A 109 3.36 8.39 12.92
N HIS A 110 4.57 8.37 13.48
CA HIS A 110 4.73 8.10 14.89
C HIS A 110 4.59 9.42 15.63
N ILE A 111 3.59 9.48 16.44
CA ILE A 111 3.39 10.61 17.37
C ILE A 111 4.07 10.26 18.67
#